data_a50214d5d900888242d59f7561a19a58
#
_entry.id   a50214d5d900888242d59f7561a19a58
#
_cell.length_a   1.000
_cell.length_b   1.000
_cell.length_c   1.000
_cell.angle_alpha   90.00
_cell.angle_beta   90.00
_cell.angle_gamma   90.00
#
_symmetry.space_group_name_H-M   'P 1'
#
loop_
_entity.id
_entity.type
_entity.pdbx_description
1 polymer ?
#
loop_
_entity_poly.entity_id
_entity_poly.type
_entity_poly.pdbx_seq_one_letter_code
_entity_poly.pdbx_strand_id
1 'polypeptide(L)'
;RDGALEKAIPGQELGMTLRVLADGAWGVHSTTDLASLNDQIESTTRLAKAVAQRRSPSERPKALAEVPVIEDETHWRSKLDVRHTELDEKIRLMNEMHSGATGHEDIVSVRTGWSDEHIHTELMTTEGMDRVWSFQRSLIHGMVTARRDGEVVSYRTRHGGQGGLEVIQTAIWLSLLNRRRGLLCVC
;
A
#
# COMPACT_ATOMS: atom_id res chain seq x y z
N ARG A 1 0.40 -3.31 -21.49
CA ARG A 1 -0.75 -3.09 -22.35
C ARG A 1 -0.61 -3.98 -23.58
N ASP A 2 -1.68 -4.66 -23.95
CA ASP A 2 -1.76 -5.47 -25.17
C ASP A 2 -0.55 -6.42 -25.38
N GLY A 3 -0.07 -7.00 -24.24
CA GLY A 3 1.07 -7.92 -24.22
C GLY A 3 2.45 -7.28 -24.15
N ALA A 4 2.56 -5.95 -24.20
CA ALA A 4 3.83 -5.23 -24.06
C ALA A 4 3.97 -4.61 -22.67
N LEU A 5 5.16 -4.73 -22.08
CA LEU A 5 5.51 -4.01 -20.85
C LEU A 5 5.67 -2.51 -21.17
N GLU A 6 4.81 -1.67 -20.60
CA GLU A 6 4.90 -0.23 -20.78
C GLU A 6 5.86 0.41 -19.77
N LYS A 7 5.85 -0.04 -18.52
CA LYS A 7 6.63 0.57 -17.45
C LYS A 7 6.83 -0.38 -16.27
N ALA A 8 8.02 -0.37 -15.70
CA ALA A 8 8.33 -0.92 -14.38
C ALA A 8 9.09 0.14 -13.58
N ILE A 9 8.64 0.40 -12.35
CA ILE A 9 9.23 1.42 -11.49
C ILE A 9 9.53 0.78 -10.14
N PRO A 10 10.76 0.33 -9.91
CA PRO A 10 11.22 0.04 -8.56
C PRO A 10 11.44 1.36 -7.81
N GLY A 11 11.22 1.34 -6.51
CA GLY A 11 11.46 2.51 -5.67
C GLY A 11 11.55 2.12 -4.20
N GLN A 12 12.14 3.01 -3.43
CA GLN A 12 12.16 2.94 -1.98
C GLN A 12 11.79 4.33 -1.46
N GLU A 13 10.89 4.37 -0.50
CA GLU A 13 10.49 5.58 0.20
C GLU A 13 10.84 5.43 1.68
N LEU A 14 11.40 6.47 2.26
CA LEU A 14 11.71 6.57 3.67
C LEU A 14 11.15 7.89 4.18
N GLY A 15 10.44 7.85 5.30
CA GLY A 15 9.89 9.05 5.91
C GLY A 15 9.55 8.83 7.38
N MET A 16 9.41 9.93 8.09
CA MET A 16 9.04 9.96 9.50
C MET A 16 7.91 10.95 9.72
N THR A 17 7.03 10.63 10.66
CA THR A 17 6.08 11.57 11.22
C THR A 17 6.34 11.74 12.70
N LEU A 18 6.69 12.94 13.10
CA LEU A 18 6.89 13.36 14.48
C LEU A 18 5.62 14.00 15.02
N ARG A 19 5.19 13.58 16.21
CA ARG A 19 4.06 14.15 16.93
C ARG A 19 4.50 14.55 18.33
N VAL A 20 4.31 15.81 18.69
CA VAL A 20 4.68 16.36 20.00
C VAL A 20 3.45 16.95 20.66
N LEU A 21 3.16 16.54 21.89
CA LEU A 21 2.18 17.19 22.74
C LEU A 21 2.90 18.13 23.70
N ALA A 22 2.64 19.41 23.60
CA ALA A 22 3.19 20.42 24.50
C ALA A 22 2.12 21.44 24.88
N ASP A 23 2.05 21.79 26.18
CA ASP A 23 1.09 22.74 26.75
C ASP A 23 -0.37 22.46 26.38
N GLY A 24 -0.69 21.16 26.17
CA GLY A 24 -2.03 20.71 25.78
C GLY A 24 -2.40 20.96 24.33
N ALA A 25 -1.44 21.04 23.41
CA ALA A 25 -1.69 21.05 21.99
C ALA A 25 -0.70 20.15 21.25
N TRP A 26 -1.15 19.64 20.11
CA TRP A 26 -0.32 18.81 19.24
C TRP A 26 0.40 19.66 18.20
N GLY A 27 1.71 19.39 18.05
CA GLY A 27 2.49 19.68 16.86
C GLY A 27 2.70 18.40 16.06
N VAL A 28 2.64 18.51 14.74
CA VAL A 28 2.88 17.38 13.83
C VAL A 28 3.81 17.84 12.72
N HIS A 29 4.82 17.03 12.44
CA HIS A 29 5.78 17.26 11.36
C HIS A 29 6.05 15.96 10.63
N SER A 30 6.00 15.96 9.30
CA SER A 30 6.37 14.81 8.46
C SER A 30 7.54 15.20 7.57
N THR A 31 8.52 14.31 7.45
CA THR A 31 9.77 14.59 6.74
C THR A 31 10.38 13.31 6.18
N THR A 32 11.23 13.47 5.17
CA THR A 32 12.14 12.46 4.65
C THR A 32 13.60 12.71 5.11
N ASP A 33 13.85 13.84 5.75
CA ASP A 33 15.17 14.15 6.34
C ASP A 33 15.22 13.61 7.78
N LEU A 34 15.97 12.53 7.98
CA LEU A 34 16.17 11.92 9.30
C LEU A 34 17.45 12.40 9.99
N ALA A 35 18.32 13.16 9.31
CA ALA A 35 19.57 13.60 9.87
C ALA A 35 19.42 14.75 10.88
N SER A 36 18.41 15.59 10.72
CA SER A 36 18.14 16.76 11.56
C SER A 36 17.04 16.55 12.58
N LEU A 37 16.94 15.35 13.16
CA LEU A 37 15.86 14.95 14.06
C LEU A 37 15.71 15.89 15.26
N ASN A 38 16.79 16.32 15.91
CA ASN A 38 16.72 17.20 17.07
C ASN A 38 16.11 18.56 16.72
N ASP A 39 16.53 19.17 15.61
CA ASP A 39 15.98 20.46 15.15
C ASP A 39 14.49 20.35 14.82
N GLN A 40 14.08 19.20 14.27
CA GLN A 40 12.69 18.91 13.95
C GLN A 40 11.83 18.72 15.22
N ILE A 41 12.36 18.05 16.24
CA ILE A 41 11.71 17.92 17.56
C ILE A 41 11.51 19.31 18.18
N GLU A 42 12.55 20.14 18.19
CA GLU A 42 12.45 21.50 18.73
C GLU A 42 11.45 22.36 17.96
N SER A 43 11.48 22.32 16.64
CA SER A 43 10.57 23.10 15.81
C SER A 43 9.12 22.65 15.98
N THR A 44 8.88 21.34 16.06
CA THR A 44 7.55 20.76 16.29
C THR A 44 7.04 21.09 17.69
N THR A 45 7.94 21.12 18.68
CA THR A 45 7.60 21.55 20.05
C THR A 45 7.22 23.02 20.08
N ARG A 46 7.94 23.90 19.39
CA ARG A 46 7.57 25.33 19.26
C ARG A 46 6.22 25.50 18.59
N LEU A 47 5.95 24.71 17.54
CA LEU A 47 4.65 24.71 16.87
C LEU A 47 3.52 24.29 17.82
N ALA A 48 3.67 23.22 18.59
CA ALA A 48 2.70 22.76 19.57
C ALA A 48 2.37 23.85 20.59
N LYS A 49 3.41 24.49 21.16
CA LYS A 49 3.26 25.60 22.13
C LYS A 49 2.55 26.81 21.52
N ALA A 50 2.86 27.18 20.28
CA ALA A 50 2.20 28.28 19.59
C ALA A 50 0.71 27.99 19.33
N VAL A 51 0.36 26.75 19.01
CA VAL A 51 -1.04 26.33 18.89
C VAL A 51 -1.74 26.35 20.24
N ALA A 52 -1.08 25.90 21.31
CA ALA A 52 -1.63 25.93 22.66
C ALA A 52 -2.01 27.34 23.12
N GLN A 53 -1.23 28.35 22.79
CA GLN A 53 -1.53 29.77 23.14
C GLN A 53 -2.82 30.28 22.50
N ARG A 54 -3.25 29.70 21.38
CA ARG A 54 -4.47 30.09 20.65
C ARG A 54 -5.72 29.33 21.07
N ARG A 55 -5.59 28.31 21.92
CA ARG A 55 -6.70 27.50 22.43
C ARG A 55 -7.10 27.94 23.84
N SER A 56 -8.38 27.84 24.13
CA SER A 56 -8.85 28.03 25.50
C SER A 56 -8.32 26.92 26.41
N PRO A 57 -8.01 27.19 27.69
CA PRO A 57 -7.51 26.16 28.62
C PRO A 57 -8.42 24.93 28.75
N SER A 58 -9.73 25.12 28.60
CA SER A 58 -10.72 24.02 28.66
C SER A 58 -10.67 23.06 27.46
N GLU A 59 -10.10 23.45 26.34
CA GLU A 59 -9.99 22.67 25.13
C GLU A 59 -8.65 21.93 25.01
N ARG A 60 -7.77 22.10 26.00
CA ARG A 60 -6.44 21.49 25.99
C ARG A 60 -6.49 20.10 26.63
N PRO A 61 -6.01 19.04 25.96
CA PRO A 61 -5.82 17.76 26.62
C PRO A 61 -4.83 17.91 27.77
N LYS A 62 -5.20 17.41 28.95
CA LYS A 62 -4.38 17.52 30.15
C LYS A 62 -3.31 16.43 30.24
N ALA A 63 -3.58 15.28 29.64
CA ALA A 63 -2.69 14.14 29.59
C ALA A 63 -3.04 13.25 28.39
N LEU A 64 -2.11 12.39 28.01
CA LEU A 64 -2.39 11.26 27.10
C LEU A 64 -3.17 10.20 27.87
N ALA A 65 -3.93 9.38 27.14
CA ALA A 65 -4.54 8.19 27.72
C ALA A 65 -3.45 7.24 28.21
N GLU A 66 -3.64 6.69 29.40
CA GLU A 66 -2.78 5.63 29.90
C GLU A 66 -3.05 4.36 29.10
N VAL A 67 -2.02 3.90 28.41
CA VAL A 67 -2.03 2.66 27.63
C VAL A 67 -0.85 1.79 28.05
N PRO A 68 -0.95 0.46 27.98
CA PRO A 68 0.20 -0.40 28.23
C PRO A 68 1.36 -0.04 27.31
N VAL A 69 2.55 0.04 27.87
CA VAL A 69 3.78 0.13 27.08
C VAL A 69 4.01 -1.21 26.40
N ILE A 70 4.24 -1.16 25.10
CA ILE A 70 4.51 -2.34 24.28
C ILE A 70 5.89 -2.17 23.66
N GLU A 71 6.73 -3.14 23.94
CA GLU A 71 8.03 -3.33 23.31
C GLU A 71 7.93 -4.65 22.54
N ASP A 72 7.73 -4.58 21.24
CA ASP A 72 7.61 -5.76 20.40
C ASP A 72 8.14 -5.56 18.99
N GLU A 73 8.47 -6.69 18.38
CA GLU A 73 8.85 -6.76 16.97
C GLU A 73 7.98 -7.80 16.28
N THR A 74 7.21 -7.39 15.29
CA THR A 74 6.27 -8.26 14.59
C THR A 74 6.48 -8.19 13.08
N HIS A 75 6.83 -9.31 12.46
CA HIS A 75 6.99 -9.41 11.02
C HIS A 75 5.98 -10.40 10.44
N TRP A 76 5.00 -9.89 9.69
CA TRP A 76 4.09 -10.76 8.94
C TRP A 76 4.80 -11.33 7.73
N ARG A 77 5.09 -12.63 7.79
CA ARG A 77 5.79 -13.34 6.71
C ARG A 77 4.81 -13.68 5.60
N SER A 78 5.20 -13.35 4.38
CA SER A 78 4.56 -13.85 3.17
C SER A 78 5.08 -15.24 2.83
N LYS A 79 4.30 -16.04 2.14
CA LYS A 79 4.76 -17.34 1.61
C LYS A 79 5.78 -17.14 0.50
N LEU A 80 5.55 -16.14 -0.35
CA LEU A 80 6.42 -15.78 -1.47
C LEU A 80 6.74 -14.27 -1.35
N ASP A 81 7.92 -13.98 -0.82
CA ASP A 81 8.37 -12.62 -0.53
C ASP A 81 8.59 -11.82 -1.82
N VAL A 82 7.90 -10.68 -1.93
CA VAL A 82 7.97 -9.82 -3.12
C VAL A 82 9.35 -9.22 -3.36
N ARG A 83 10.18 -9.09 -2.32
CA ARG A 83 11.56 -8.58 -2.40
C ARG A 83 12.50 -9.56 -3.11
N HIS A 84 12.18 -10.85 -3.04
CA HIS A 84 12.97 -11.94 -3.63
C HIS A 84 12.37 -12.46 -4.93
N THR A 85 11.32 -11.80 -5.43
CA THR A 85 10.67 -12.18 -6.69
C THR A 85 11.25 -11.36 -7.83
N GLU A 86 11.88 -12.03 -8.76
CA GLU A 86 12.47 -11.41 -9.95
C GLU A 86 11.41 -10.75 -10.83
N LEU A 87 11.80 -9.66 -11.50
CA LEU A 87 10.91 -8.91 -12.38
C LEU A 87 10.32 -9.79 -13.49
N ASP A 88 11.10 -10.70 -14.05
CA ASP A 88 10.67 -11.62 -15.12
C ASP A 88 9.53 -12.54 -14.66
N GLU A 89 9.55 -12.98 -13.41
CA GLU A 89 8.47 -13.79 -12.83
C GLU A 89 7.18 -12.95 -12.70
N LYS A 90 7.30 -11.70 -12.26
CA LYS A 90 6.17 -10.78 -12.20
C LYS A 90 5.59 -10.53 -13.59
N ILE A 91 6.44 -10.31 -14.59
CA ILE A 91 6.03 -10.13 -16.00
C ILE A 91 5.34 -11.39 -16.52
N ARG A 92 5.87 -12.58 -16.22
CA ARG A 92 5.27 -13.85 -16.64
C ARG A 92 3.84 -13.99 -16.13
N LEU A 93 3.62 -13.74 -14.83
CA LEU A 93 2.29 -13.79 -14.22
C LEU A 93 1.33 -12.75 -14.80
N MET A 94 1.82 -11.56 -15.10
CA MET A 94 1.04 -10.53 -15.77
C MET A 94 0.62 -10.95 -17.18
N ASN A 95 1.51 -11.59 -17.93
CA ASN A 95 1.21 -12.11 -19.26
C ASN A 95 0.21 -13.28 -19.23
N GLU A 96 0.26 -14.13 -18.22
CA GLU A 96 -0.74 -15.19 -18.02
C GLU A 96 -2.15 -14.58 -17.79
N MET A 97 -2.23 -13.56 -16.93
CA MET A 97 -3.48 -12.84 -16.70
C MET A 97 -3.97 -12.13 -17.98
N HIS A 98 -3.08 -11.48 -18.70
CA HIS A 98 -3.38 -10.79 -19.95
C HIS A 98 -3.93 -11.77 -20.99
N SER A 99 -3.25 -12.88 -21.23
CA SER A 99 -3.68 -13.92 -22.16
C SER A 99 -5.03 -14.53 -21.79
N GLY A 100 -5.31 -14.60 -20.47
CA GLY A 100 -6.62 -14.96 -19.95
C GLY A 100 -7.74 -14.01 -20.38
N ALA A 101 -7.46 -12.74 -20.54
CA ALA A 101 -8.46 -11.72 -20.86
C ALA A 101 -8.68 -11.48 -22.37
N THR A 102 -7.69 -11.83 -23.23
CA THR A 102 -7.72 -11.49 -24.66
C THR A 102 -8.43 -12.53 -25.57
N GLY A 103 -9.02 -13.57 -25.02
CA GLY A 103 -9.53 -14.71 -25.82
C GLY A 103 -10.91 -14.53 -26.46
N HIS A 104 -11.49 -13.34 -26.49
CA HIS A 104 -12.81 -13.07 -27.09
C HIS A 104 -12.68 -12.02 -28.20
N GLU A 105 -13.40 -12.22 -29.32
CA GLU A 105 -13.34 -11.36 -30.51
C GLU A 105 -13.73 -9.90 -30.27
N ASP A 106 -14.64 -9.67 -29.32
CA ASP A 106 -15.08 -8.32 -28.96
C ASP A 106 -14.05 -7.54 -28.13
N ILE A 107 -13.02 -8.18 -27.58
CA ILE A 107 -12.02 -7.52 -26.74
C ILE A 107 -11.04 -6.74 -27.62
N VAL A 108 -11.07 -5.42 -27.50
CA VAL A 108 -10.24 -4.53 -28.30
C VAL A 108 -9.03 -3.98 -27.54
N SER A 109 -9.02 -4.04 -26.21
CA SER A 109 -7.85 -3.67 -25.40
C SER A 109 -7.88 -4.31 -24.03
N VAL A 110 -6.70 -4.72 -23.56
CA VAL A 110 -6.48 -5.20 -22.19
C VAL A 110 -5.29 -4.46 -21.60
N ARG A 111 -5.50 -3.90 -20.42
CA ARG A 111 -4.44 -3.33 -19.59
C ARG A 111 -4.38 -4.08 -18.29
N THR A 112 -3.20 -4.46 -17.88
CA THR A 112 -2.94 -5.07 -16.57
C THR A 112 -1.88 -4.28 -15.84
N GLY A 113 -1.97 -4.21 -14.55
CA GLY A 113 -0.98 -3.55 -13.70
C GLY A 113 -0.77 -4.34 -12.42
N TRP A 114 0.42 -4.24 -11.90
CA TRP A 114 0.85 -4.84 -10.66
C TRP A 114 1.50 -3.77 -9.77
N SER A 115 1.23 -3.83 -8.50
CA SER A 115 2.03 -3.15 -7.49
C SER A 115 2.26 -4.08 -6.32
N ASP A 116 3.46 -4.07 -5.80
CA ASP A 116 3.81 -4.72 -4.53
C ASP A 116 4.65 -3.78 -3.69
N GLU A 117 4.56 -3.94 -2.40
CA GLU A 117 5.34 -3.17 -1.44
C GLU A 117 5.68 -4.01 -0.21
N HIS A 118 6.85 -3.79 0.33
CA HIS A 118 7.24 -4.21 1.66
C HIS A 118 7.26 -2.97 2.56
N ILE A 119 6.43 -2.97 3.58
CA ILE A 119 6.30 -1.87 4.52
C ILE A 119 6.99 -2.27 5.81
N HIS A 120 7.91 -1.43 6.27
CA HIS A 120 8.55 -1.51 7.57
C HIS A 120 8.24 -0.24 8.33
N THR A 121 7.80 -0.38 9.57
CA THR A 121 7.40 0.76 10.40
C THR A 121 7.99 0.59 11.79
N GLU A 122 8.51 1.68 12.33
CA GLU A 122 9.00 1.81 13.70
C GLU A 122 8.17 2.89 14.41
N LEU A 123 7.73 2.62 15.61
CA LEU A 123 6.99 3.56 16.47
C LEU A 123 7.66 3.63 17.82
N MET A 124 8.16 4.80 18.16
CA MET A 124 8.75 5.08 19.47
C MET A 124 8.01 6.22 20.15
N THR A 125 7.84 6.13 21.45
CA THR A 125 7.26 7.21 22.26
C THR A 125 8.07 7.50 23.51
N THR A 126 7.92 8.70 24.06
CA THR A 126 8.57 9.10 25.33
C THR A 126 8.04 8.34 26.53
N GLU A 127 6.88 7.69 26.41
CA GLU A 127 6.28 6.83 27.45
C GLU A 127 6.90 5.43 27.48
N GLY A 128 7.84 5.13 26.57
CA GLY A 128 8.57 3.87 26.52
C GLY A 128 8.05 2.86 25.50
N MET A 129 7.06 3.22 24.70
CA MET A 129 6.65 2.33 23.59
C MET A 129 7.78 2.26 22.57
N ASP A 130 8.15 1.05 22.20
CA ASP A 130 9.09 0.74 21.12
C ASP A 130 8.55 -0.45 20.32
N ARG A 131 8.04 -0.16 19.15
CA ARG A 131 7.35 -1.14 18.33
C ARG A 131 7.87 -1.12 16.91
N VAL A 132 8.25 -2.30 16.42
CA VAL A 132 8.67 -2.51 15.04
C VAL A 132 7.74 -3.51 14.39
N TRP A 133 7.27 -3.19 13.19
CA TRP A 133 6.51 -4.17 12.41
C TRP A 133 6.76 -4.05 10.92
N SER A 134 6.63 -5.17 10.23
CA SER A 134 6.66 -5.17 8.78
C SER A 134 5.66 -6.13 8.18
N PHE A 135 5.20 -5.81 6.99
CA PHE A 135 4.32 -6.65 6.20
C PHE A 135 4.47 -6.34 4.71
N GLN A 136 3.92 -7.22 3.89
CA GLN A 136 3.89 -7.03 2.45
C GLN A 136 2.45 -6.86 1.98
N ARG A 137 2.29 -6.09 0.91
CA ARG A 137 1.03 -6.00 0.16
C ARG A 137 1.30 -6.22 -1.31
N SER A 138 0.38 -6.92 -1.95
CA SER A 138 0.39 -7.10 -3.40
C SER A 138 -0.98 -6.79 -3.97
N LEU A 139 -0.99 -6.07 -5.08
CA LEU A 139 -2.20 -5.70 -5.80
C LEU A 139 -2.00 -5.94 -7.29
N ILE A 140 -2.95 -6.59 -7.91
CA ILE A 140 -3.07 -6.69 -9.36
C ILE A 140 -4.38 -6.04 -9.79
N HIS A 141 -4.34 -5.32 -10.89
CA HIS A 141 -5.52 -4.70 -11.48
C HIS A 141 -5.55 -4.90 -12.98
N GLY A 142 -6.74 -4.93 -13.53
CA GLY A 142 -6.97 -5.06 -14.96
C GLY A 142 -8.04 -4.10 -15.45
N MET A 143 -7.93 -3.70 -16.69
CA MET A 143 -8.98 -3.03 -17.43
C MET A 143 -9.13 -3.70 -18.79
N VAL A 144 -10.32 -4.17 -19.06
CA VAL A 144 -10.69 -4.80 -20.32
C VAL A 144 -11.68 -3.90 -21.03
N THR A 145 -11.45 -3.63 -22.31
CA THR A 145 -12.35 -2.87 -23.16
C THR A 145 -12.86 -3.78 -24.26
N ALA A 146 -14.18 -3.87 -24.36
CA ALA A 146 -14.87 -4.58 -25.43
C ALA A 146 -15.60 -3.63 -26.36
N ARG A 147 -15.75 -4.05 -27.61
CA ARG A 147 -16.54 -3.32 -28.64
C ARG A 147 -17.41 -4.31 -29.39
N ARG A 148 -18.70 -4.01 -29.48
CA ARG A 148 -19.68 -4.76 -30.28
C ARG A 148 -20.71 -3.79 -30.86
N ASP A 149 -21.03 -3.91 -32.14
CA ASP A 149 -22.08 -3.12 -32.84
C ASP A 149 -21.98 -1.60 -32.66
N GLY A 150 -20.74 -1.10 -32.55
CA GLY A 150 -20.46 0.33 -32.33
C GLY A 150 -20.45 0.78 -30.88
N GLU A 151 -20.92 -0.04 -29.97
CA GLU A 151 -20.87 0.21 -28.53
C GLU A 151 -19.50 -0.18 -27.96
N VAL A 152 -19.01 0.61 -27.03
CA VAL A 152 -17.74 0.38 -26.33
C VAL A 152 -17.99 0.35 -24.81
N VAL A 153 -17.60 -0.75 -24.17
CA VAL A 153 -17.72 -0.91 -22.72
C VAL A 153 -16.36 -1.23 -22.12
N SER A 154 -16.03 -0.60 -20.98
CA SER A 154 -14.81 -0.90 -20.24
C SER A 154 -15.16 -1.40 -18.85
N TYR A 155 -14.50 -2.46 -18.44
CA TYR A 155 -14.59 -3.03 -17.11
C TYR A 155 -13.24 -3.03 -16.39
N ARG A 156 -13.25 -2.63 -15.11
CA ARG A 156 -12.07 -2.66 -14.24
C ARG A 156 -12.24 -3.72 -13.19
N THR A 157 -11.17 -4.46 -12.95
CA THR A 157 -11.07 -5.39 -11.84
C THR A 157 -9.78 -5.15 -11.07
N ARG A 158 -9.78 -5.50 -9.80
CA ARG A 158 -8.57 -5.52 -8.97
C ARG A 158 -8.69 -6.61 -7.92
N HIS A 159 -7.55 -7.19 -7.61
CA HIS A 159 -7.42 -8.17 -6.53
C HIS A 159 -6.11 -7.91 -5.80
N GLY A 160 -6.15 -7.95 -4.49
CA GLY A 160 -4.95 -7.71 -3.67
C GLY A 160 -5.23 -7.88 -2.20
N GLY A 161 -4.19 -7.80 -1.42
CA GLY A 161 -4.26 -7.95 0.03
C GLY A 161 -2.89 -7.93 0.68
N GLN A 162 -2.88 -8.13 1.98
CA GLN A 162 -1.66 -8.36 2.73
C GLN A 162 -1.12 -9.76 2.40
N GLY A 163 0.13 -9.81 1.97
CA GLY A 163 0.84 -11.00 1.52
C GLY A 163 1.77 -10.70 0.36
N GLY A 164 2.53 -11.69 -0.04
CA GLY A 164 3.46 -11.60 -1.15
C GLY A 164 2.83 -12.02 -2.48
N LEU A 165 3.65 -12.67 -3.30
CA LEU A 165 3.25 -13.13 -4.62
C LEU A 165 2.08 -14.12 -4.61
N GLU A 166 1.92 -14.89 -3.53
CA GLU A 166 0.83 -15.85 -3.37
C GLU A 166 -0.56 -15.21 -3.47
N VAL A 167 -0.71 -13.94 -3.08
CA VAL A 167 -1.97 -13.19 -3.20
C VAL A 167 -2.38 -13.07 -4.67
N ILE A 168 -1.41 -12.79 -5.53
CA ILE A 168 -1.64 -12.59 -6.95
C ILE A 168 -1.84 -13.93 -7.66
N GLN A 169 -1.05 -14.94 -7.32
CA GLN A 169 -1.20 -16.29 -7.88
C GLN A 169 -2.62 -16.83 -7.64
N THR A 170 -3.17 -16.62 -6.45
CA THR A 170 -4.54 -17.03 -6.13
C THR A 170 -5.56 -16.36 -7.05
N ALA A 171 -5.42 -15.08 -7.35
CA ALA A 171 -6.31 -14.35 -8.25
C ALA A 171 -6.27 -14.91 -9.68
N ILE A 172 -5.07 -15.21 -10.18
CA ILE A 172 -4.86 -15.78 -11.52
C ILE A 172 -5.52 -17.16 -11.60
N TRP A 173 -5.30 -18.02 -10.62
CA TRP A 173 -5.92 -19.34 -10.56
C TRP A 173 -7.44 -19.30 -10.56
N LEU A 174 -8.04 -18.40 -9.78
CA LEU A 174 -9.50 -18.21 -9.73
C LEU A 174 -10.06 -17.76 -11.09
N SER A 175 -9.37 -16.87 -11.79
CA SER A 175 -9.77 -16.42 -13.12
C SER A 175 -9.72 -17.52 -14.16
N LEU A 176 -8.69 -18.37 -14.13
CA LEU A 176 -8.53 -19.52 -15.02
C LEU A 176 -9.56 -20.63 -14.74
N LEU A 177 -9.91 -20.89 -13.48
CA LEU A 177 -10.92 -21.87 -13.10
C LEU A 177 -12.32 -21.47 -13.58
N ASN A 178 -12.68 -20.19 -13.46
CA ASN A 178 -13.95 -19.67 -13.94
C ASN A 178 -14.09 -19.78 -15.46
N ARG A 179 -13.00 -19.61 -16.19
CA ARG A 179 -12.96 -19.80 -17.65
C ARG A 179 -13.24 -21.24 -18.08
N ARG A 180 -12.68 -22.24 -17.35
CA ARG A 180 -12.93 -23.66 -17.63
C ARG A 180 -14.37 -24.09 -17.38
N ARG A 181 -15.12 -23.35 -16.55
CA ARG A 181 -16.54 -23.62 -16.23
C ARG A 181 -17.52 -22.90 -17.15
N GLY A 182 -17.06 -22.19 -18.19
CA GLY A 182 -17.94 -21.43 -19.10
C GLY A 182 -18.64 -20.26 -18.41
N LEU A 183 -18.32 -19.96 -17.16
CA LEU A 183 -18.77 -18.82 -16.41
C LEU A 183 -17.86 -17.63 -16.75
N LEU A 184 -18.15 -16.93 -17.84
CA LEU A 184 -17.77 -15.53 -17.96
C LEU A 184 -18.55 -14.78 -16.87
N CYS A 185 -18.04 -14.81 -15.66
CA CYS A 185 -18.51 -13.91 -14.62
C CYS A 185 -17.96 -12.51 -14.98
N VAL A 186 -18.71 -11.80 -15.79
CA VAL A 186 -18.67 -10.35 -15.85
C VAL A 186 -19.45 -9.90 -14.61
N CYS A 187 -18.78 -9.84 -13.48
CA CYS A 187 -19.29 -9.22 -12.25
C CYS A 187 -18.29 -8.19 -11.78
#